data_bced496251007fd7c7189c64ac58b365
#
_entry.id   bced496251007fd7c7189c64ac58b365
#
_cell.length_a   1.000
_cell.length_b   1.000
_cell.length_c   1.000
_cell.angle_alpha   90.00
_cell.angle_beta   90.00
_cell.angle_gamma   90.00
#
_symmetry.space_group_name_H-M   'P 1'
#
loop_
_entity.id
_entity.type
_entity.pdbx_description
1 polymer ?
#
loop_
_entity_poly.entity_id
_entity_poly.type
_entity_poly.pdbx_seq_one_letter_code
_entity_poly.pdbx_strand_id
1 'polypeptide(L)'
;MTNAPAADNDVNPHYLDHVIHTAESRAVEASEDIVNLNGIKLLAKGAQINGRVRDRLLMHKLQKPLEDCVQVVDGVMPESFGPIGEALFAQHPLLKAICAHDLYPSAPKTLSELKLSVPVQSLLTVYAEHQGDRLKHSVGVAMLVLALARRMLPGEPERHRMLALAGLLHDVGELYIDPQYMRPGTPLGPAEWRHVASHPAIGERVLRNLPGAGKDVANAVLLHHERLDGFGYPRGVRGDALPLNGQLLAAAEWLMALIETGMTAMTRASVATRLIPGEFSRELTETIAAAADSATSNDTTPTSAPAPVEASIPRVVNIAGTLQRFREARPWIEDRIASAAPALRAVLDAGLQRLLRIQTAFSSTGLDAHDPDALVAVLTEQLDPELQVELMTVVGELEWRLRELERESLLRAGQLPSAESDVMRELICKLKAPATA
;
A
#
# COMPACT_ATOMS: atom_id res chain seq x y z
N MET A 1 -2.45 -3.58 -34.51
CA MET A 1 -1.03 -3.71 -34.11
C MET A 1 -0.67 -2.42 -33.41
N THR A 2 -0.91 -2.36 -32.10
CA THR A 2 -0.54 -1.21 -31.26
C THR A 2 0.89 -1.46 -30.80
N ASN A 3 1.81 -0.61 -31.27
CA ASN A 3 3.19 -0.56 -30.79
C ASN A 3 3.17 -0.44 -29.25
N ALA A 4 3.68 -1.46 -28.56
CA ALA A 4 4.09 -1.32 -27.17
C ALA A 4 5.13 -0.17 -27.12
N PRO A 5 5.02 0.78 -26.20
CA PRO A 5 6.05 1.80 -26.06
C PRO A 5 7.38 1.08 -25.80
N ALA A 6 8.40 1.47 -26.59
CA ALA A 6 9.77 1.01 -26.40
C ALA A 6 10.15 1.21 -24.93
N ALA A 7 10.86 0.26 -24.35
CA ALA A 7 11.39 0.37 -23.00
C ALA A 7 12.13 1.72 -22.91
N ASP A 8 11.67 2.56 -21.97
CA ASP A 8 12.27 3.86 -21.74
C ASP A 8 13.55 3.61 -20.94
N ASN A 9 14.67 3.41 -21.66
CA ASN A 9 15.98 3.13 -21.07
C ASN A 9 16.68 4.41 -20.57
N ASP A 10 15.90 5.47 -20.30
CA ASP A 10 16.38 6.66 -19.62
C ASP A 10 16.63 6.33 -18.15
N VAL A 11 17.76 6.76 -17.62
CA VAL A 11 18.08 6.60 -16.21
C VAL A 11 17.20 7.53 -15.39
N ASN A 12 16.42 6.98 -14.48
CA ASN A 12 15.61 7.79 -13.57
C ASN A 12 16.53 8.49 -12.56
N PRO A 13 16.44 9.84 -12.42
CA PRO A 13 17.33 10.60 -11.54
C PRO A 13 17.16 10.24 -10.07
N HIS A 14 15.94 9.96 -9.60
CA HIS A 14 15.68 9.64 -8.20
C HIS A 14 16.27 8.26 -7.84
N TYR A 15 16.05 7.25 -8.69
CA TYR A 15 16.68 5.94 -8.49
C TYR A 15 18.21 6.05 -8.46
N LEU A 16 18.81 6.77 -9.42
CA LEU A 16 20.26 6.97 -9.44
C LEU A 16 20.77 7.69 -8.19
N ASP A 17 20.04 8.68 -7.71
CA ASP A 17 20.40 9.40 -6.48
C ASP A 17 20.33 8.47 -5.26
N HIS A 18 19.38 7.52 -5.19
CA HIS A 18 19.34 6.48 -4.15
C HIS A 18 20.52 5.51 -4.26
N VAL A 19 20.87 5.08 -5.47
CA VAL A 19 22.08 4.25 -5.72
C VAL A 19 23.35 4.96 -5.24
N ILE A 20 23.49 6.26 -5.54
CA ILE A 20 24.62 7.07 -5.11
C ILE A 20 24.64 7.26 -3.59
N HIS A 21 23.49 7.46 -2.97
CA HIS A 21 23.37 7.53 -1.51
C HIS A 21 23.79 6.21 -0.85
N THR A 22 23.35 5.07 -1.39
CA THR A 22 23.82 3.74 -0.96
C THR A 22 25.33 3.61 -1.07
N ALA A 23 25.94 4.24 -2.09
CA ALA A 23 27.39 4.21 -2.29
C ALA A 23 28.20 5.01 -1.24
N GLU A 24 27.52 5.80 -0.39
CA GLU A 24 28.16 6.47 0.76
C GLU A 24 28.48 5.51 1.91
N SER A 25 27.68 4.42 2.04
CA SER A 25 27.81 3.44 3.12
C SER A 25 28.32 2.08 2.66
N ARG A 26 28.11 1.73 1.37
CA ARG A 26 28.45 0.43 0.79
C ARG A 26 29.16 0.61 -0.54
N ALA A 27 29.99 -0.38 -0.96
CA ALA A 27 30.52 -0.37 -2.32
C ALA A 27 29.40 -0.70 -3.32
N VAL A 28 29.18 0.19 -4.29
CA VAL A 28 28.24 -0.01 -5.39
C VAL A 28 29.02 -0.03 -6.69
N GLU A 29 28.89 -1.11 -7.46
CA GLU A 29 29.68 -1.37 -8.66
C GLU A 29 28.80 -1.68 -9.86
N ALA A 30 29.33 -1.48 -11.05
CA ALA A 30 28.75 -1.99 -12.29
C ALA A 30 28.96 -3.51 -12.34
N SER A 31 27.88 -4.30 -12.33
CA SER A 31 27.94 -5.78 -12.43
C SER A 31 28.39 -6.28 -13.82
N GLU A 32 28.22 -5.43 -14.84
CA GLU A 32 28.66 -5.62 -16.22
C GLU A 32 29.04 -4.27 -16.83
N ASP A 33 29.55 -4.27 -18.08
CA ASP A 33 29.81 -3.02 -18.79
C ASP A 33 28.49 -2.25 -19.02
N ILE A 34 28.41 -1.01 -18.57
CA ILE A 34 27.27 -0.11 -18.82
C ILE A 34 27.52 0.62 -20.15
N VAL A 35 26.65 0.36 -21.11
CA VAL A 35 26.79 0.81 -22.50
C VAL A 35 25.55 1.65 -22.88
N ASN A 36 25.75 2.75 -23.60
CA ASN A 36 24.63 3.53 -24.13
C ASN A 36 24.06 2.91 -25.43
N LEU A 37 22.90 3.43 -25.90
CA LEU A 37 22.27 2.93 -27.14
C LEU A 37 23.15 3.00 -28.40
N ASN A 38 24.18 3.87 -28.41
CA ASN A 38 25.12 4.01 -29.51
C ASN A 38 26.32 3.03 -29.42
N GLY A 39 26.32 2.12 -28.43
CA GLY A 39 27.40 1.17 -28.21
C GLY A 39 28.63 1.76 -27.50
N ILE A 40 28.55 2.97 -26.97
CA ILE A 40 29.65 3.60 -26.22
C ILE A 40 29.61 3.10 -24.79
N LYS A 41 30.73 2.54 -24.31
CA LYS A 41 30.90 2.12 -22.93
C LYS A 41 31.01 3.37 -22.01
N LEU A 42 30.06 3.50 -21.10
CA LEU A 42 30.04 4.57 -20.08
C LEU A 42 30.81 4.15 -18.82
N LEU A 43 30.62 2.92 -18.36
CA LEU A 43 31.34 2.35 -17.23
C LEU A 43 31.77 0.91 -17.57
N ALA A 44 32.95 0.53 -17.11
CA ALA A 44 33.40 -0.87 -17.19
C ALA A 44 32.84 -1.68 -16.03
N LYS A 45 32.69 -3.00 -16.20
CA LYS A 45 32.40 -3.93 -15.12
C LYS A 45 33.35 -3.71 -13.94
N GLY A 46 32.82 -3.69 -12.73
CA GLY A 46 33.57 -3.44 -11.48
C GLY A 46 33.85 -1.93 -11.23
N ALA A 47 33.48 -1.03 -12.13
CA ALA A 47 33.61 0.40 -11.89
C ALA A 47 32.64 0.87 -10.81
N GLN A 48 33.11 1.69 -9.88
CA GLN A 48 32.32 2.26 -8.80
C GLN A 48 31.23 3.21 -9.34
N ILE A 49 30.01 3.04 -8.88
CA ILE A 49 28.88 3.94 -9.16
C ILE A 49 28.73 4.87 -7.96
N ASN A 50 29.07 6.14 -8.16
CA ASN A 50 29.00 7.18 -7.14
C ASN A 50 28.69 8.54 -7.78
N GLY A 51 28.69 9.63 -7.01
CA GLY A 51 28.36 10.98 -7.49
C GLY A 51 29.19 11.47 -8.68
N ARG A 52 30.42 10.95 -8.89
CA ARG A 52 31.29 11.37 -10.02
C ARG A 52 30.78 10.88 -11.39
N VAL A 53 30.00 9.83 -11.43
CA VAL A 53 29.48 9.25 -12.69
C VAL A 53 28.02 9.64 -12.94
N ARG A 54 27.37 10.34 -12.01
CA ARG A 54 25.95 10.73 -12.06
C ARG A 54 25.56 11.39 -13.38
N ASP A 55 26.20 12.51 -13.71
CA ASP A 55 25.83 13.27 -14.92
C ASP A 55 26.07 12.48 -16.19
N ARG A 56 27.13 11.66 -16.22
CA ARG A 56 27.41 10.77 -17.34
C ARG A 56 26.29 9.77 -17.56
N LEU A 57 25.74 9.17 -16.49
CA LEU A 57 24.65 8.20 -16.63
C LEU A 57 23.35 8.88 -17.04
N LEU A 58 23.04 10.07 -16.50
CA LEU A 58 21.81 10.81 -16.81
C LEU A 58 21.79 11.38 -18.24
N MET A 59 22.95 11.68 -18.84
CA MET A 59 23.01 12.23 -20.18
C MET A 59 22.83 11.20 -21.31
N HIS A 60 22.75 9.92 -20.99
CA HIS A 60 22.73 8.86 -21.98
C HIS A 60 21.61 7.84 -21.75
N LYS A 61 20.91 7.45 -22.82
CA LYS A 61 20.03 6.28 -22.78
C LYS A 61 20.87 5.01 -22.78
N LEU A 62 20.58 4.10 -21.86
CA LEU A 62 21.32 2.87 -21.71
C LEU A 62 20.78 1.75 -22.60
N GLN A 63 21.61 0.77 -22.98
CA GLN A 63 21.16 -0.44 -23.68
C GLN A 63 20.32 -1.34 -22.79
N LYS A 64 20.67 -1.43 -21.51
CA LYS A 64 19.93 -2.15 -20.46
C LYS A 64 19.51 -1.18 -19.35
N PRO A 65 18.41 -1.43 -18.66
CA PRO A 65 18.07 -0.67 -17.46
C PRO A 65 19.23 -0.65 -16.44
N LEU A 66 19.36 0.46 -15.73
CA LEU A 66 20.46 0.61 -14.76
C LEU A 66 20.38 -0.45 -13.66
N GLU A 67 19.17 -0.85 -13.27
CA GLU A 67 18.86 -1.85 -12.25
C GLU A 67 19.46 -3.23 -12.55
N ASP A 68 19.55 -3.58 -13.83
CA ASP A 68 20.16 -4.84 -14.27
C ASP A 68 21.68 -4.83 -14.14
N CYS A 69 22.28 -3.62 -14.14
CA CYS A 69 23.71 -3.40 -14.22
C CYS A 69 24.36 -2.98 -12.89
N VAL A 70 23.56 -2.80 -11.82
CA VAL A 70 24.05 -2.38 -10.50
C VAL A 70 24.26 -3.60 -9.61
N GLN A 71 25.39 -3.63 -8.90
CA GLN A 71 25.67 -4.58 -7.82
C GLN A 71 26.05 -3.80 -6.56
N VAL A 72 25.34 -4.06 -5.47
CA VAL A 72 25.71 -3.57 -4.13
C VAL A 72 26.49 -4.69 -3.44
N VAL A 73 27.73 -4.41 -3.07
CA VAL A 73 28.60 -5.36 -2.33
C VAL A 73 28.10 -5.44 -0.88
N ASP A 74 28.05 -6.64 -0.33
CA ASP A 74 27.53 -6.90 1.04
C ASP A 74 26.14 -6.31 1.27
N GLY A 75 25.26 -6.41 0.26
CA GLY A 75 23.87 -5.98 0.31
C GLY A 75 23.00 -6.89 1.16
N VAL A 76 21.68 -6.64 1.06
CA VAL A 76 20.66 -7.45 1.76
C VAL A 76 20.73 -8.91 1.30
N MET A 77 20.92 -9.82 2.25
CA MET A 77 20.98 -11.26 2.03
C MET A 77 19.72 -11.92 2.59
N PRO A 78 19.21 -13.00 1.96
CA PRO A 78 18.00 -13.70 2.43
C PRO A 78 18.08 -14.14 3.89
N GLU A 79 19.24 -14.51 4.37
CA GLU A 79 19.47 -14.93 5.75
C GLU A 79 19.10 -13.84 6.78
N SER A 80 19.12 -12.58 6.38
CA SER A 80 18.71 -11.45 7.24
C SER A 80 17.20 -11.39 7.49
N PHE A 81 16.39 -11.97 6.61
CA PHE A 81 14.91 -11.93 6.74
C PHE A 81 14.42 -12.77 7.92
N GLY A 82 15.10 -13.86 8.26
CA GLY A 82 14.76 -14.70 9.42
C GLY A 82 14.76 -13.91 10.73
N PRO A 83 15.90 -13.33 11.14
CA PRO A 83 15.97 -12.49 12.35
C PRO A 83 15.00 -11.31 12.34
N ILE A 84 14.80 -10.63 11.20
CA ILE A 84 13.81 -9.54 11.07
C ILE A 84 12.39 -10.06 11.33
N GLY A 85 12.02 -11.20 10.71
CA GLY A 85 10.70 -11.80 10.87
C GLY A 85 10.43 -12.27 12.30
N GLU A 86 11.41 -12.86 12.98
CA GLU A 86 11.26 -13.25 14.38
C GLU A 86 11.10 -12.03 15.32
N ALA A 87 11.82 -10.94 15.03
CA ALA A 87 11.64 -9.67 15.75
C ALA A 87 10.23 -9.08 15.53
N LEU A 88 9.70 -9.15 14.31
CA LEU A 88 8.33 -8.75 14.00
C LEU A 88 7.29 -9.63 14.71
N PHE A 89 7.51 -10.93 14.83
CA PHE A 89 6.62 -11.83 15.61
C PHE A 89 6.61 -11.50 17.10
N ALA A 90 7.75 -11.09 17.65
CA ALA A 90 7.83 -10.66 19.04
C ALA A 90 7.10 -9.32 19.29
N GLN A 91 7.08 -8.43 18.29
CA GLN A 91 6.45 -7.12 18.38
C GLN A 91 4.94 -7.14 18.07
N HIS A 92 4.50 -8.06 17.20
CA HIS A 92 3.16 -8.06 16.63
C HIS A 92 2.47 -9.43 16.76
N PRO A 93 1.70 -9.66 17.84
CA PRO A 93 0.97 -10.94 18.06
C PRO A 93 0.02 -11.30 16.91
N LEU A 94 -0.67 -10.32 16.32
CA LEU A 94 -1.55 -10.57 15.17
C LEU A 94 -0.78 -11.12 13.95
N LEU A 95 0.39 -10.55 13.64
CA LEU A 95 1.24 -11.05 12.56
C LEU A 95 1.63 -12.51 12.80
N LYS A 96 2.04 -12.83 14.05
CA LYS A 96 2.40 -14.19 14.46
C LYS A 96 1.21 -15.14 14.30
N ALA A 97 0.01 -14.74 14.74
CA ALA A 97 -1.20 -15.54 14.65
C ALA A 97 -1.61 -15.82 13.20
N ILE A 98 -1.60 -14.80 12.34
CA ILE A 98 -1.91 -14.98 10.91
C ILE A 98 -0.88 -15.90 10.24
N CYS A 99 0.41 -15.78 10.60
CA CYS A 99 1.48 -16.59 10.03
C CYS A 99 1.58 -18.01 10.62
N ALA A 100 0.89 -18.32 11.71
CA ALA A 100 0.90 -19.66 12.30
C ALA A 100 0.29 -20.69 11.34
N HIS A 101 0.99 -21.81 11.14
CA HIS A 101 0.55 -22.90 10.28
C HIS A 101 1.31 -24.19 10.62
N ASP A 102 0.57 -25.29 10.86
CA ASP A 102 1.18 -26.55 11.33
C ASP A 102 1.89 -27.35 10.22
N LEU A 103 1.49 -27.15 8.96
CA LEU A 103 1.97 -27.96 7.83
C LEU A 103 3.19 -27.36 7.10
N TYR A 104 3.58 -26.12 7.40
CA TYR A 104 4.67 -25.44 6.70
C TYR A 104 5.71 -24.91 7.69
N PRO A 105 6.98 -24.77 7.26
CA PRO A 105 7.99 -24.05 8.04
C PRO A 105 7.51 -22.63 8.37
N SER A 106 8.03 -22.03 9.46
CA SER A 106 7.69 -20.64 9.80
C SER A 106 7.96 -19.70 8.63
N ALA A 107 7.18 -18.62 8.52
CA ALA A 107 7.36 -17.64 7.44
C ALA A 107 8.75 -17.02 7.46
N PRO A 108 9.33 -16.59 8.62
CA PRO A 108 10.71 -16.10 8.70
C PRO A 108 11.74 -17.10 8.13
N LYS A 109 11.62 -18.37 8.51
CA LYS A 109 12.51 -19.42 7.99
C LYS A 109 12.39 -19.57 6.48
N THR A 110 11.16 -19.57 5.95
CA THR A 110 10.94 -19.70 4.49
C THR A 110 11.55 -18.53 3.73
N LEU A 111 11.41 -17.29 4.26
CA LEU A 111 12.01 -16.11 3.64
C LEU A 111 13.55 -16.16 3.65
N SER A 112 14.16 -16.66 4.74
CA SER A 112 15.62 -16.78 4.83
C SER A 112 16.23 -17.83 3.85
N GLU A 113 15.39 -18.72 3.32
CA GLU A 113 15.79 -19.74 2.35
C GLU A 113 15.52 -19.32 0.88
N LEU A 114 15.01 -18.11 0.64
CA LEU A 114 14.78 -17.60 -0.71
C LEU A 114 16.11 -17.47 -1.48
N LYS A 115 16.06 -17.79 -2.76
CA LYS A 115 17.18 -17.56 -3.67
C LYS A 115 16.94 -16.25 -4.43
N LEU A 116 17.71 -15.23 -4.11
CA LEU A 116 17.65 -13.94 -4.78
C LEU A 116 18.78 -13.82 -5.80
N SER A 117 18.48 -13.25 -6.96
CA SER A 117 19.50 -12.86 -7.95
C SER A 117 20.24 -11.60 -7.48
N VAL A 118 21.42 -11.35 -8.02
CA VAL A 118 22.21 -10.15 -7.72
C VAL A 118 21.44 -8.86 -7.99
N PRO A 119 20.73 -8.68 -9.13
CA PRO A 119 19.92 -7.48 -9.35
C PRO A 119 18.80 -7.28 -8.31
N VAL A 120 18.11 -8.36 -7.93
CA VAL A 120 17.07 -8.29 -6.88
C VAL A 120 17.68 -7.93 -5.52
N GLN A 121 18.79 -8.51 -5.12
CA GLN A 121 19.49 -8.16 -3.88
C GLN A 121 19.92 -6.70 -3.87
N SER A 122 20.49 -6.22 -4.97
CA SER A 122 20.94 -4.84 -5.10
C SER A 122 19.76 -3.86 -5.01
N LEU A 123 18.67 -4.13 -5.73
CA LEU A 123 17.46 -3.31 -5.69
C LEU A 123 16.87 -3.24 -4.29
N LEU A 124 16.74 -4.39 -3.59
CA LEU A 124 16.29 -4.45 -2.20
C LEU A 124 17.23 -3.71 -1.25
N THR A 125 18.53 -3.74 -1.51
CA THR A 125 19.50 -3.03 -0.67
C THR A 125 19.34 -1.53 -0.82
N VAL A 126 19.25 -1.03 -2.06
CA VAL A 126 19.01 0.40 -2.32
C VAL A 126 17.69 0.84 -1.66
N TYR A 127 16.64 0.01 -1.74
CA TYR A 127 15.36 0.30 -1.10
C TYR A 127 15.46 0.34 0.43
N ALA A 128 16.17 -0.60 1.04
CA ALA A 128 16.37 -0.66 2.49
C ALA A 128 17.17 0.52 3.04
N GLU A 129 18.17 1.02 2.30
CA GLU A 129 19.01 2.16 2.71
C GLU A 129 18.28 3.51 2.56
N HIS A 130 17.24 3.57 1.74
CA HIS A 130 16.50 4.81 1.50
C HIS A 130 15.71 5.30 2.73
N GLN A 131 15.10 4.39 3.50
CA GLN A 131 14.36 4.71 4.75
C GLN A 131 14.43 3.51 5.70
N GLY A 132 14.97 3.71 6.90
CA GLY A 132 15.46 2.67 7.82
C GLY A 132 14.50 1.51 8.20
N ASP A 133 13.18 1.69 8.13
CA ASP A 133 12.21 0.63 8.49
C ASP A 133 11.55 -0.04 7.27
N ARG A 134 11.90 0.37 6.04
CA ARG A 134 11.30 -0.16 4.80
C ARG A 134 11.51 -1.66 4.63
N LEU A 135 12.70 -2.17 4.94
CA LEU A 135 12.98 -3.60 4.84
C LEU A 135 12.12 -4.41 5.83
N LYS A 136 11.90 -3.90 7.05
CA LYS A 136 11.03 -4.56 8.03
C LYS A 136 9.59 -4.63 7.53
N HIS A 137 9.07 -3.53 6.99
CA HIS A 137 7.75 -3.50 6.36
C HIS A 137 7.63 -4.55 5.25
N SER A 138 8.56 -4.54 4.29
CA SER A 138 8.57 -5.51 3.18
C SER A 138 8.65 -6.96 3.64
N VAL A 139 9.45 -7.26 4.68
CA VAL A 139 9.51 -8.60 5.29
C VAL A 139 8.17 -8.95 5.92
N GLY A 140 7.52 -8.02 6.63
CA GLY A 140 6.18 -8.22 7.21
C GLY A 140 5.13 -8.53 6.15
N VAL A 141 5.08 -7.74 5.07
CA VAL A 141 4.18 -7.98 3.92
C VAL A 141 4.46 -9.33 3.27
N ALA A 142 5.75 -9.68 3.07
CA ALA A 142 6.13 -10.97 2.50
C ALA A 142 5.70 -12.15 3.38
N MET A 143 5.80 -12.03 4.70
CA MET A 143 5.32 -13.04 5.65
C MET A 143 3.80 -13.19 5.60
N LEU A 144 3.06 -12.08 5.56
CA LEU A 144 1.60 -12.09 5.47
C LEU A 144 1.10 -12.69 4.16
N VAL A 145 1.63 -12.25 3.02
CA VAL A 145 1.20 -12.78 1.73
C VAL A 145 1.53 -14.27 1.60
N LEU A 146 2.67 -14.71 2.13
CA LEU A 146 3.04 -16.13 2.19
C LEU A 146 2.06 -16.93 3.05
N ALA A 147 1.67 -16.41 4.21
CA ALA A 147 0.73 -17.06 5.10
C ALA A 147 -0.68 -17.18 4.48
N LEU A 148 -1.17 -16.13 3.86
CA LEU A 148 -2.44 -16.12 3.13
C LEU A 148 -2.40 -17.07 1.93
N ALA A 149 -1.30 -17.05 1.16
CA ALA A 149 -1.12 -17.93 0.03
C ALA A 149 -1.13 -19.42 0.42
N ARG A 150 -0.51 -19.78 1.53
CA ARG A 150 -0.51 -21.16 2.04
C ARG A 150 -1.90 -21.68 2.39
N ARG A 151 -2.79 -20.80 2.84
CA ARG A 151 -4.18 -21.15 3.15
C ARG A 151 -5.07 -21.20 1.91
N MET A 152 -4.90 -20.22 1.01
CA MET A 152 -5.75 -20.07 -0.18
C MET A 152 -5.31 -20.92 -1.36
N LEU A 153 -4.05 -21.34 -1.39
CA LEU A 153 -3.39 -22.04 -2.50
C LEU A 153 -2.58 -23.23 -1.96
N PRO A 154 -3.21 -24.18 -1.25
CA PRO A 154 -2.47 -25.31 -0.68
C PRO A 154 -1.82 -26.14 -1.80
N GLY A 155 -0.55 -26.55 -1.56
CA GLY A 155 0.18 -27.39 -2.52
C GLY A 155 0.85 -26.65 -3.68
N GLU A 156 0.86 -25.31 -3.70
CA GLU A 156 1.48 -24.49 -4.75
C GLU A 156 2.79 -23.79 -4.29
N PRO A 157 3.87 -24.52 -3.95
CA PRO A 157 5.06 -23.94 -3.33
C PRO A 157 5.79 -22.91 -4.21
N GLU A 158 5.74 -23.06 -5.54
CA GLU A 158 6.34 -22.08 -6.47
C GLU A 158 5.59 -20.75 -6.41
N ARG A 159 4.26 -20.81 -6.34
CA ARG A 159 3.42 -19.64 -6.23
C ARG A 159 3.56 -18.95 -4.86
N HIS A 160 3.75 -19.74 -3.80
CA HIS A 160 4.10 -19.22 -2.46
C HIS A 160 5.40 -18.44 -2.48
N ARG A 161 6.47 -18.99 -3.12
CA ARG A 161 7.75 -18.28 -3.26
C ARG A 161 7.64 -17.02 -4.10
N MET A 162 6.92 -17.08 -5.21
CA MET A 162 6.67 -15.94 -6.08
C MET A 162 5.96 -14.82 -5.33
N LEU A 163 4.92 -15.13 -4.55
CA LEU A 163 4.18 -14.15 -3.75
C LEU A 163 5.02 -13.58 -2.60
N ALA A 164 5.83 -14.40 -1.93
CA ALA A 164 6.78 -13.92 -0.92
C ALA A 164 7.78 -12.93 -1.53
N LEU A 165 8.31 -13.21 -2.71
CA LEU A 165 9.19 -12.30 -3.43
C LEU A 165 8.45 -11.01 -3.86
N ALA A 166 7.20 -11.11 -4.31
CA ALA A 166 6.37 -9.96 -4.61
C ALA A 166 6.15 -9.07 -3.37
N GLY A 167 5.92 -9.68 -2.20
CA GLY A 167 5.83 -8.95 -0.93
C GLY A 167 7.11 -8.22 -0.54
N LEU A 168 8.30 -8.81 -0.79
CA LEU A 168 9.58 -8.13 -0.56
C LEU A 168 9.80 -6.95 -1.50
N LEU A 169 9.25 -6.99 -2.71
CA LEU A 169 9.54 -6.03 -3.79
C LEU A 169 8.36 -5.08 -4.09
N HIS A 170 7.24 -5.14 -3.34
CA HIS A 170 6.00 -4.45 -3.73
C HIS A 170 6.16 -2.94 -3.90
N ASP A 171 6.96 -2.32 -3.07
CA ASP A 171 7.17 -0.87 -3.02
C ASP A 171 8.47 -0.37 -3.69
N VAL A 172 9.25 -1.23 -4.36
CA VAL A 172 10.51 -0.79 -5.01
C VAL A 172 10.29 0.32 -6.05
N GLY A 173 9.07 0.46 -6.57
CA GLY A 173 8.69 1.56 -7.44
C GLY A 173 8.79 2.94 -6.79
N GLU A 174 8.76 3.04 -5.47
CA GLU A 174 8.94 4.29 -4.72
C GLU A 174 10.32 4.92 -4.92
N LEU A 175 11.35 4.09 -5.20
CA LEU A 175 12.70 4.59 -5.52
C LEU A 175 12.75 5.52 -6.75
N TYR A 176 11.70 5.52 -7.56
CA TYR A 176 11.59 6.30 -8.80
C TYR A 176 10.71 7.53 -8.64
N ILE A 177 10.14 7.73 -7.44
CA ILE A 177 9.28 8.86 -7.09
C ILE A 177 10.15 9.97 -6.45
N ASP A 178 9.78 11.23 -6.67
CA ASP A 178 10.43 12.34 -5.98
C ASP A 178 10.31 12.16 -4.44
N PRO A 179 11.44 12.04 -3.71
CA PRO A 179 11.42 11.78 -2.27
C PRO A 179 10.65 12.84 -1.46
N GLN A 180 10.49 14.06 -1.98
CA GLN A 180 9.72 15.10 -1.29
C GLN A 180 8.25 14.70 -1.08
N TYR A 181 7.66 13.92 -2.02
CA TYR A 181 6.26 13.48 -1.94
C TYR A 181 6.07 12.34 -0.94
N MET A 182 7.15 11.63 -0.58
CA MET A 182 7.11 10.51 0.35
C MET A 182 7.33 10.93 1.81
N ARG A 183 7.63 12.20 2.09
CA ARG A 183 7.87 12.69 3.45
C ARG A 183 6.56 12.71 4.26
N PRO A 184 6.57 12.18 5.50
CA PRO A 184 5.40 12.23 6.38
C PRO A 184 4.90 13.68 6.57
N GLY A 185 3.59 13.87 6.48
CA GLY A 185 2.96 15.19 6.67
C GLY A 185 3.04 16.13 5.47
N THR A 186 3.64 15.74 4.36
CA THR A 186 3.63 16.56 3.13
C THR A 186 2.20 16.60 2.57
N PRO A 187 1.60 17.80 2.42
CA PRO A 187 0.32 17.92 1.73
C PRO A 187 0.51 17.61 0.25
N LEU A 188 -0.19 16.59 -0.24
CA LEU A 188 -0.13 16.19 -1.64
C LEU A 188 -1.37 16.71 -2.37
N GLY A 189 -1.16 17.49 -3.43
CA GLY A 189 -2.19 17.82 -4.39
C GLY A 189 -2.47 16.65 -5.37
N PRO A 190 -3.43 16.81 -6.31
CA PRO A 190 -3.76 15.75 -7.26
C PRO A 190 -2.61 15.31 -8.15
N ALA A 191 -1.72 16.22 -8.52
CA ALA A 191 -0.56 15.93 -9.37
C ALA A 191 0.49 15.12 -8.62
N GLU A 192 0.86 15.56 -7.42
CA GLU A 192 1.82 14.90 -6.54
C GLU A 192 1.31 13.51 -6.13
N TRP A 193 0.03 13.42 -5.75
CA TRP A 193 -0.58 12.11 -5.44
C TRP A 193 -0.54 11.16 -6.62
N ARG A 194 -0.74 11.64 -7.86
CA ARG A 194 -0.61 10.81 -9.06
C ARG A 194 0.79 10.23 -9.20
N HIS A 195 1.83 10.99 -8.86
CA HIS A 195 3.20 10.47 -8.85
C HIS A 195 3.35 9.36 -7.81
N VAL A 196 2.92 9.58 -6.57
CA VAL A 196 2.96 8.55 -5.52
C VAL A 196 2.18 7.30 -5.93
N ALA A 197 0.94 7.47 -6.40
CA ALA A 197 0.08 6.36 -6.82
C ALA A 197 0.58 5.61 -8.09
N SER A 198 1.62 6.10 -8.74
CA SER A 198 2.22 5.41 -9.89
C SER A 198 3.27 4.35 -9.50
N HIS A 199 3.70 4.27 -8.21
CA HIS A 199 4.75 3.32 -7.81
C HIS A 199 4.42 1.85 -8.12
N PRO A 200 3.15 1.34 -8.06
CA PRO A 200 2.88 -0.03 -8.44
C PRO A 200 3.14 -0.28 -9.92
N ALA A 201 2.80 0.69 -10.77
CA ALA A 201 3.03 0.60 -12.21
C ALA A 201 4.52 0.75 -12.57
N ILE A 202 5.25 1.57 -11.84
CA ILE A 202 6.70 1.70 -11.98
C ILE A 202 7.37 0.41 -11.53
N GLY A 203 7.01 -0.12 -10.35
CA GLY A 203 7.52 -1.39 -9.84
C GLY A 203 7.28 -2.55 -10.82
N GLU A 204 6.09 -2.63 -11.40
CA GLU A 204 5.78 -3.61 -12.44
C GLU A 204 6.72 -3.50 -13.63
N ARG A 205 6.95 -2.29 -14.13
CA ARG A 205 7.83 -2.04 -15.28
C ARG A 205 9.28 -2.44 -15.00
N VAL A 206 9.78 -2.10 -13.81
CA VAL A 206 11.13 -2.46 -13.35
C VAL A 206 11.28 -3.97 -13.20
N LEU A 207 10.35 -4.62 -12.50
CA LEU A 207 10.46 -6.03 -12.13
C LEU A 207 10.17 -7.00 -13.27
N ARG A 208 9.40 -6.61 -14.27
CA ARG A 208 8.95 -7.48 -15.36
C ARG A 208 10.08 -8.20 -16.08
N ASN A 209 11.18 -7.52 -16.31
CA ASN A 209 12.35 -8.07 -17.01
C ASN A 209 13.58 -8.21 -16.11
N LEU A 210 13.49 -7.78 -14.84
CA LEU A 210 14.60 -7.89 -13.89
C LEU A 210 14.95 -9.37 -13.66
N PRO A 211 16.21 -9.79 -13.87
CA PRO A 211 16.63 -11.16 -13.63
C PRO A 211 16.30 -11.59 -12.19
N GLY A 212 15.54 -12.67 -12.05
CA GLY A 212 15.14 -13.23 -10.76
C GLY A 212 13.80 -12.73 -10.19
N ALA A 213 13.18 -11.72 -10.77
CA ALA A 213 11.80 -11.29 -10.46
C ALA A 213 10.80 -11.84 -11.50
N GLY A 214 10.69 -11.23 -12.67
CA GLY A 214 9.87 -11.73 -13.77
C GLY A 214 8.41 -11.27 -13.73
N LYS A 215 7.65 -11.70 -14.75
CA LYS A 215 6.29 -11.17 -15.04
C LYS A 215 5.27 -11.42 -13.93
N ASP A 216 5.32 -12.56 -13.27
CA ASP A 216 4.31 -12.93 -12.26
C ASP A 216 4.47 -12.10 -10.99
N VAL A 217 5.72 -11.89 -10.55
CA VAL A 217 6.05 -10.96 -9.46
C VAL A 217 5.63 -9.54 -9.82
N ALA A 218 6.00 -9.06 -11.02
CA ALA A 218 5.67 -7.74 -11.50
C ALA A 218 4.14 -7.50 -11.58
N ASN A 219 3.38 -8.48 -12.06
CA ASN A 219 1.92 -8.39 -12.12
C ASN A 219 1.28 -8.34 -10.71
N ALA A 220 1.79 -9.10 -9.74
CA ALA A 220 1.31 -9.02 -8.37
C ALA A 220 1.61 -7.64 -7.76
N VAL A 221 2.82 -7.13 -7.96
CA VAL A 221 3.25 -5.79 -7.52
C VAL A 221 2.38 -4.70 -8.12
N LEU A 222 2.02 -4.77 -9.42
CA LEU A 222 1.11 -3.81 -10.05
C LEU A 222 -0.22 -3.66 -9.30
N LEU A 223 -0.69 -4.72 -8.64
CA LEU A 223 -2.05 -4.85 -8.13
C LEU A 223 -2.16 -4.72 -6.60
N HIS A 224 -1.07 -4.47 -5.88
CA HIS A 224 -1.06 -4.50 -4.41
C HIS A 224 -1.88 -3.37 -3.74
N HIS A 225 -2.23 -2.34 -4.47
CA HIS A 225 -3.16 -1.31 -4.02
C HIS A 225 -4.55 -1.38 -4.69
N GLU A 226 -4.81 -2.41 -5.49
CA GLU A 226 -6.14 -2.63 -6.04
C GLU A 226 -7.12 -3.20 -5.00
N ARG A 227 -8.41 -2.97 -5.20
CA ARG A 227 -9.50 -3.46 -4.35
C ARG A 227 -10.62 -4.03 -5.22
N LEU A 228 -11.30 -5.08 -4.77
CA LEU A 228 -12.37 -5.74 -5.52
C LEU A 228 -13.53 -4.81 -5.90
N ASP A 229 -13.80 -3.79 -5.09
CA ASP A 229 -14.81 -2.79 -5.37
C ASP A 229 -14.38 -1.75 -6.44
N GLY A 230 -13.13 -1.83 -6.90
CA GLY A 230 -12.55 -0.95 -7.91
C GLY A 230 -12.13 0.42 -7.38
N PHE A 231 -12.05 0.59 -6.05
CA PHE A 231 -11.51 1.80 -5.40
C PHE A 231 -10.02 1.74 -5.13
N GLY A 232 -9.34 0.74 -5.69
CA GLY A 232 -7.91 0.67 -5.70
C GLY A 232 -7.27 1.43 -6.86
N TYR A 233 -5.95 1.45 -6.88
CA TYR A 233 -5.12 2.03 -7.93
C TYR A 233 -3.96 1.08 -8.29
N PRO A 234 -3.27 1.27 -9.42
CA PRO A 234 -3.38 2.39 -10.38
C PRO A 234 -4.45 2.20 -11.46
N ARG A 235 -5.08 1.04 -11.58
CA ARG A 235 -5.99 0.70 -12.69
C ARG A 235 -7.47 0.72 -12.31
N GLY A 236 -7.81 0.65 -11.03
CA GLY A 236 -9.19 0.53 -10.55
C GLY A 236 -9.88 -0.76 -11.00
N VAL A 237 -9.15 -1.88 -10.95
CA VAL A 237 -9.65 -3.22 -11.36
C VAL A 237 -10.77 -3.66 -10.43
N ARG A 238 -11.80 -4.33 -10.98
CA ARG A 238 -13.00 -4.71 -10.20
C ARG A 238 -13.28 -6.20 -10.28
N GLY A 239 -13.78 -6.75 -9.17
CA GLY A 239 -14.32 -8.11 -9.10
C GLY A 239 -13.35 -9.14 -9.68
N ASP A 240 -13.85 -10.00 -10.56
CA ASP A 240 -13.08 -11.11 -11.16
C ASP A 240 -11.90 -10.66 -12.04
N ALA A 241 -11.84 -9.37 -12.41
CA ALA A 241 -10.69 -8.82 -13.12
C ALA A 241 -9.45 -8.63 -12.21
N LEU A 242 -9.61 -8.68 -10.87
CA LEU A 242 -8.51 -8.68 -9.91
C LEU A 242 -8.12 -10.13 -9.57
N PRO A 243 -7.00 -10.67 -10.11
CA PRO A 243 -6.59 -12.05 -9.90
C PRO A 243 -6.18 -12.28 -8.44
N LEU A 244 -6.29 -13.53 -7.99
CA LEU A 244 -6.05 -13.93 -6.60
C LEU A 244 -4.66 -13.50 -6.07
N ASN A 245 -3.61 -13.55 -6.89
CA ASN A 245 -2.27 -13.09 -6.48
C ASN A 245 -2.27 -11.60 -6.09
N GLY A 246 -2.97 -10.77 -6.87
CA GLY A 246 -3.14 -9.35 -6.56
C GLY A 246 -3.96 -9.14 -5.29
N GLN A 247 -5.04 -9.89 -5.10
CA GLN A 247 -5.87 -9.82 -3.89
C GLN A 247 -5.08 -10.19 -2.63
N LEU A 248 -4.27 -11.26 -2.70
CA LEU A 248 -3.44 -11.73 -1.58
C LEU A 248 -2.38 -10.69 -1.19
N LEU A 249 -1.70 -10.10 -2.16
CA LEU A 249 -0.70 -9.08 -1.90
C LEU A 249 -1.34 -7.78 -1.38
N ALA A 250 -2.46 -7.37 -1.96
CA ALA A 250 -3.21 -6.19 -1.51
C ALA A 250 -3.74 -6.32 -0.09
N ALA A 251 -4.18 -7.53 0.30
CA ALA A 251 -4.61 -7.80 1.67
C ALA A 251 -3.43 -7.85 2.65
N ALA A 252 -2.28 -8.40 2.23
CA ALA A 252 -1.07 -8.44 3.06
C ALA A 252 -0.54 -7.03 3.34
N GLU A 253 -0.51 -6.16 2.33
CA GLU A 253 -0.13 -4.75 2.47
C GLU A 253 -1.07 -4.02 3.43
N TRP A 254 -2.37 -4.11 3.22
CA TRP A 254 -3.36 -3.51 4.12
C TRP A 254 -3.22 -4.01 5.56
N LEU A 255 -3.01 -5.33 5.76
CA LEU A 255 -2.81 -5.92 7.09
C LEU A 255 -1.53 -5.41 7.76
N MET A 256 -0.43 -5.29 7.01
CA MET A 256 0.82 -4.81 7.56
C MET A 256 0.71 -3.35 7.99
N ALA A 257 0.11 -2.50 7.17
CA ALA A 257 -0.18 -1.11 7.52
C ALA A 257 -1.06 -1.00 8.79
N LEU A 258 -2.04 -1.91 8.94
CA LEU A 258 -2.89 -1.99 10.14
C LEU A 258 -2.07 -2.42 11.37
N ILE A 259 -1.19 -3.41 11.24
CA ILE A 259 -0.32 -3.92 12.30
C ILE A 259 0.65 -2.84 12.79
N GLU A 260 1.25 -2.08 11.88
CA GLU A 260 2.23 -1.02 12.18
C GLU A 260 1.62 0.17 12.92
N THR A 261 0.32 0.39 12.86
CA THR A 261 -0.34 1.42 13.67
C THR A 261 -0.32 1.13 15.18
N GLY A 262 0.13 -0.03 15.59
CA GLY A 262 0.57 -0.37 16.96
C GLY A 262 -0.51 -0.51 18.01
N MET A 263 -1.76 -0.12 17.75
CA MET A 263 -2.84 -0.19 18.74
C MET A 263 -3.88 -1.24 18.37
N THR A 264 -4.09 -2.22 19.23
CA THR A 264 -5.22 -3.17 19.16
C THR A 264 -5.42 -3.82 17.80
N ALA A 265 -4.29 -4.20 17.13
CA ALA A 265 -4.30 -4.75 15.78
C ALA A 265 -5.27 -5.95 15.61
N MET A 266 -5.45 -6.76 16.67
CA MET A 266 -6.36 -7.91 16.67
C MET A 266 -7.82 -7.49 16.57
N THR A 267 -8.27 -6.59 17.45
CA THR A 267 -9.63 -6.03 17.41
C THR A 267 -9.85 -5.30 16.10
N ARG A 268 -8.84 -4.55 15.63
CA ARG A 268 -8.92 -3.82 14.34
C ARG A 268 -9.08 -4.74 13.14
N ALA A 269 -8.38 -5.87 13.08
CA ALA A 269 -8.52 -6.82 11.98
C ALA A 269 -9.93 -7.43 11.96
N SER A 270 -10.47 -7.83 13.10
CA SER A 270 -11.83 -8.37 13.21
C SER A 270 -12.89 -7.34 12.83
N VAL A 271 -12.77 -6.09 13.28
CA VAL A 271 -13.72 -5.01 12.98
C VAL A 271 -13.60 -4.54 11.53
N ALA A 272 -12.38 -4.32 11.03
CA ALA A 272 -12.15 -3.77 9.69
C ALA A 272 -12.67 -4.68 8.57
N THR A 273 -12.58 -6.01 8.74
CA THR A 273 -13.15 -6.98 7.78
C THR A 273 -14.68 -6.92 7.71
N ARG A 274 -15.35 -6.44 8.76
CA ARG A 274 -16.82 -6.30 8.82
C ARG A 274 -17.31 -4.95 8.34
N LEU A 275 -16.47 -3.90 8.40
CA LEU A 275 -16.91 -2.53 8.16
C LEU A 275 -17.27 -2.21 6.73
N ILE A 276 -16.50 -2.69 5.76
CA ILE A 276 -16.82 -2.43 4.34
C ILE A 276 -16.68 -3.72 3.54
N PRO A 277 -17.81 -4.44 3.39
CA PRO A 277 -17.84 -5.63 2.55
C PRO A 277 -17.54 -5.28 1.09
N GLY A 278 -16.73 -6.12 0.43
CA GLY A 278 -16.44 -6.02 -1.01
C GLY A 278 -15.11 -5.34 -1.36
N GLU A 279 -14.31 -4.90 -0.40
CA GLU A 279 -12.92 -4.49 -0.67
C GLU A 279 -12.02 -5.68 -0.96
N PHE A 280 -12.22 -6.76 -0.21
CA PHE A 280 -11.54 -8.05 -0.36
C PHE A 280 -12.56 -9.17 -0.54
N SER A 281 -12.11 -10.34 -1.04
CA SER A 281 -12.99 -11.51 -1.14
C SER A 281 -13.43 -11.96 0.26
N ARG A 282 -14.64 -12.52 0.32
CA ARG A 282 -15.22 -13.02 1.58
C ARG A 282 -14.34 -14.12 2.20
N GLU A 283 -13.84 -15.04 1.39
CA GLU A 283 -12.98 -16.12 1.84
C GLU A 283 -11.68 -15.58 2.49
N LEU A 284 -11.09 -14.54 1.90
CA LEU A 284 -9.89 -13.91 2.42
C LEU A 284 -10.16 -13.19 3.76
N THR A 285 -11.27 -12.45 3.87
CA THR A 285 -11.64 -11.75 5.10
C THR A 285 -12.02 -12.72 6.22
N GLU A 286 -12.72 -13.83 5.92
CA GLU A 286 -13.01 -14.88 6.89
C GLU A 286 -11.73 -15.57 7.40
N THR A 287 -10.76 -15.81 6.50
CA THR A 287 -9.45 -16.37 6.85
C THR A 287 -8.68 -15.46 7.83
N ILE A 288 -8.70 -14.14 7.59
CA ILE A 288 -8.04 -13.15 8.45
C ILE A 288 -8.75 -13.06 9.81
N ALA A 289 -10.09 -13.00 9.82
CA ALA A 289 -10.88 -12.93 11.03
C ALA A 289 -10.67 -14.16 11.93
N ALA A 290 -10.72 -15.36 11.35
CA ALA A 290 -10.49 -16.60 12.08
C ALA A 290 -9.08 -16.67 12.72
N ALA A 291 -8.05 -16.17 12.03
CA ALA A 291 -6.70 -16.08 12.59
C ALA A 291 -6.62 -15.05 13.73
N ALA A 292 -7.29 -13.91 13.61
CA ALA A 292 -7.34 -12.90 14.66
C ALA A 292 -8.08 -13.40 15.91
N ASP A 293 -9.23 -14.08 15.74
CA ASP A 293 -10.04 -14.62 16.84
C ASP A 293 -9.28 -15.73 17.60
N SER A 294 -8.53 -16.58 16.90
CA SER A 294 -7.72 -17.63 17.54
C SER A 294 -6.60 -17.06 18.43
N ALA A 295 -6.10 -15.88 18.09
CA ALA A 295 -5.05 -15.22 18.85
C ALA A 295 -5.58 -14.50 20.10
N THR A 296 -6.79 -13.92 20.03
CA THR A 296 -7.44 -13.29 21.22
C THR A 296 -7.73 -14.29 22.32
N SER A 297 -8.00 -15.55 21.96
CA SER A 297 -8.28 -16.62 22.92
C SER A 297 -7.05 -17.02 23.77
N ASN A 298 -5.84 -16.72 23.29
CA ASN A 298 -4.58 -17.14 23.89
C ASN A 298 -3.81 -16.02 24.61
N ASP A 299 -4.21 -14.75 24.46
CA ASP A 299 -3.45 -13.61 24.98
C ASP A 299 -4.37 -12.68 25.79
N THR A 300 -4.28 -12.78 27.12
CA THR A 300 -5.07 -11.98 28.07
C THR A 300 -4.39 -10.67 28.47
N THR A 301 -3.26 -10.32 27.84
CA THR A 301 -2.52 -9.11 28.19
C THR A 301 -2.86 -7.95 27.24
N PRO A 302 -3.50 -6.87 27.75
CA PRO A 302 -3.65 -5.63 26.96
C PRO A 302 -2.27 -5.04 26.70
N THR A 303 -1.84 -4.98 25.44
CA THR A 303 -0.48 -4.56 25.06
C THR A 303 -0.23 -3.05 25.23
N SER A 304 -1.25 -2.24 25.50
CA SER A 304 -1.13 -0.83 25.91
C SER A 304 -2.47 -0.29 26.42
N ALA A 305 -2.43 0.67 27.34
CA ALA A 305 -3.63 1.39 27.74
C ALA A 305 -4.24 2.10 26.53
N PRO A 306 -5.58 2.06 26.34
CA PRO A 306 -6.24 2.77 25.26
C PRO A 306 -5.94 4.26 25.36
N ALA A 307 -5.80 4.93 24.20
CA ALA A 307 -5.66 6.39 24.18
C ALA A 307 -6.87 7.03 24.88
N PRO A 308 -6.70 8.17 25.58
CA PRO A 308 -7.80 8.85 26.23
C PRO A 308 -8.96 9.09 25.25
N VAL A 309 -10.20 8.82 25.68
CA VAL A 309 -11.40 9.00 24.84
C VAL A 309 -11.51 10.43 24.30
N GLU A 310 -11.05 11.41 25.08
CA GLU A 310 -11.03 12.81 24.72
C GLU A 310 -10.26 13.10 23.41
N ALA A 311 -9.21 12.33 23.12
CA ALA A 311 -8.45 12.44 21.87
C ALA A 311 -9.24 11.91 20.64
N SER A 312 -10.30 11.16 20.88
CA SER A 312 -11.12 10.50 19.87
C SER A 312 -12.32 11.34 19.44
N ILE A 313 -12.82 12.15 20.35
CA ILE A 313 -14.02 12.97 20.15
C ILE A 313 -13.91 13.82 18.87
N PRO A 314 -12.82 14.60 18.62
CA PRO A 314 -12.71 15.41 17.42
C PRO A 314 -12.76 14.58 16.13
N ARG A 315 -12.24 13.35 16.20
CA ARG A 315 -12.19 12.43 15.05
C ARG A 315 -13.60 11.90 14.73
N VAL A 316 -14.34 11.46 15.73
CA VAL A 316 -15.75 11.00 15.59
C VAL A 316 -16.62 12.14 15.05
N VAL A 317 -16.52 13.33 15.61
CA VAL A 317 -17.25 14.54 15.19
C VAL A 317 -16.92 14.88 13.73
N ASN A 318 -15.66 14.79 13.33
CA ASN A 318 -15.26 15.06 11.95
C ASN A 318 -15.87 14.05 10.96
N ILE A 319 -15.90 12.76 11.30
CA ILE A 319 -16.55 11.72 10.46
C ILE A 319 -18.05 11.98 10.38
N ALA A 320 -18.72 12.17 11.52
CA ALA A 320 -20.15 12.45 11.58
C ALA A 320 -20.51 13.69 10.74
N GLY A 321 -19.73 14.76 10.87
CA GLY A 321 -19.90 15.98 10.07
C GLY A 321 -19.67 15.76 8.58
N THR A 322 -18.68 14.96 8.19
CA THR A 322 -18.43 14.60 6.79
C THR A 322 -19.60 13.79 6.20
N LEU A 323 -20.12 12.81 6.94
CA LEU A 323 -21.27 12.00 6.52
C LEU A 323 -22.57 12.83 6.50
N GLN A 324 -22.73 13.81 7.38
CA GLN A 324 -23.84 14.76 7.32
C GLN A 324 -23.77 15.59 6.04
N ARG A 325 -22.62 16.19 5.73
CA ARG A 325 -22.43 16.93 4.46
C ARG A 325 -22.65 16.06 3.24
N PHE A 326 -22.28 14.77 3.31
CA PHE A 326 -22.59 13.82 2.25
C PHE A 326 -24.10 13.63 2.07
N ARG A 327 -24.87 13.45 3.17
CA ARG A 327 -26.35 13.35 3.09
C ARG A 327 -26.95 14.58 2.41
N GLU A 328 -26.46 15.76 2.75
CA GLU A 328 -26.89 17.04 2.16
C GLU A 328 -26.50 17.20 0.68
N ALA A 329 -25.29 16.71 0.31
CA ALA A 329 -24.79 16.77 -1.06
C ALA A 329 -25.36 15.67 -1.97
N ARG A 330 -25.94 14.61 -1.42
CA ARG A 330 -26.40 13.44 -2.17
C ARG A 330 -27.38 13.78 -3.30
N PRO A 331 -28.43 14.60 -3.13
CA PRO A 331 -29.33 14.97 -4.22
C PRO A 331 -28.60 15.67 -5.38
N TRP A 332 -27.62 16.52 -5.05
CA TRP A 332 -26.76 17.17 -6.04
C TRP A 332 -25.91 16.17 -6.82
N ILE A 333 -25.34 15.14 -6.13
CA ILE A 333 -24.55 14.08 -6.77
C ILE A 333 -25.43 13.27 -7.73
N GLU A 334 -26.63 12.88 -7.30
CA GLU A 334 -27.58 12.08 -8.10
C GLU A 334 -28.03 12.86 -9.35
N ASP A 335 -28.29 14.17 -9.25
CA ASP A 335 -28.61 15.03 -10.40
C ASP A 335 -27.44 15.12 -11.40
N ARG A 336 -26.20 15.26 -10.88
CA ARG A 336 -25.01 15.27 -11.72
C ARG A 336 -24.77 13.92 -12.42
N ILE A 337 -24.98 12.80 -11.74
CA ILE A 337 -24.91 11.45 -12.34
C ILE A 337 -25.90 11.34 -13.50
N ALA A 338 -27.14 11.84 -13.34
CA ALA A 338 -28.17 11.76 -14.36
C ALA A 338 -27.81 12.52 -15.65
N SER A 339 -27.11 13.67 -15.52
CA SER A 339 -26.76 14.57 -16.63
C SER A 339 -25.33 14.42 -17.15
N ALA A 340 -24.45 13.69 -16.45
CA ALA A 340 -23.03 13.59 -16.78
C ALA A 340 -22.74 12.74 -18.01
N ALA A 341 -21.65 13.07 -18.72
CA ALA A 341 -21.05 12.22 -19.73
C ALA A 341 -20.58 10.88 -19.12
N PRO A 342 -20.45 9.80 -19.92
CA PRO A 342 -20.19 8.46 -19.40
C PRO A 342 -18.97 8.35 -18.47
N ALA A 343 -17.89 9.07 -18.76
CA ALA A 343 -16.66 9.01 -17.93
C ALA A 343 -16.88 9.64 -16.54
N LEU A 344 -17.43 10.86 -16.49
CA LEU A 344 -17.76 11.54 -15.23
C LEU A 344 -18.82 10.77 -14.44
N ARG A 345 -19.86 10.26 -15.13
CA ARG A 345 -20.92 9.44 -14.53
C ARG A 345 -20.32 8.25 -13.79
N ALA A 346 -19.41 7.51 -14.42
CA ALA A 346 -18.78 6.34 -13.82
C ALA A 346 -17.99 6.68 -12.55
N VAL A 347 -17.30 7.83 -12.53
CA VAL A 347 -16.54 8.30 -11.35
C VAL A 347 -17.47 8.72 -10.23
N LEU A 348 -18.51 9.51 -10.53
CA LEU A 348 -19.49 9.97 -9.55
C LEU A 348 -20.28 8.81 -8.93
N ASP A 349 -20.76 7.88 -9.77
CA ASP A 349 -21.51 6.70 -9.30
C ASP A 349 -20.66 5.82 -8.39
N ALA A 350 -19.42 5.54 -8.79
CA ALA A 350 -18.49 4.81 -7.96
C ALA A 350 -18.26 5.52 -6.61
N GLY A 351 -18.02 6.82 -6.61
CA GLY A 351 -17.86 7.63 -5.39
C GLY A 351 -19.09 7.59 -4.49
N LEU A 352 -20.28 7.74 -5.09
CA LEU A 352 -21.55 7.63 -4.37
C LEU A 352 -21.71 6.28 -3.68
N GLN A 353 -21.47 5.18 -4.40
CA GLN A 353 -21.56 3.83 -3.84
C GLN A 353 -20.58 3.62 -2.68
N ARG A 354 -19.36 4.14 -2.79
CA ARG A 354 -18.37 4.08 -1.72
C ARG A 354 -18.81 4.87 -0.48
N LEU A 355 -19.31 6.10 -0.66
CA LEU A 355 -19.82 6.92 0.43
C LEU A 355 -21.02 6.30 1.13
N LEU A 356 -21.94 5.67 0.38
CA LEU A 356 -23.08 4.95 0.94
C LEU A 356 -22.64 3.76 1.79
N ARG A 357 -21.60 3.00 1.39
CA ARG A 357 -21.05 1.91 2.19
C ARG A 357 -20.40 2.43 3.48
N ILE A 358 -19.61 3.51 3.39
CA ILE A 358 -19.00 4.15 4.57
C ILE A 358 -20.10 4.65 5.53
N GLN A 359 -21.15 5.27 5.00
CA GLN A 359 -22.29 5.71 5.80
C GLN A 359 -22.99 4.52 6.49
N THR A 360 -23.26 3.45 5.76
CA THR A 360 -23.88 2.24 6.31
C THR A 360 -23.02 1.64 7.42
N ALA A 361 -21.70 1.57 7.22
CA ALA A 361 -20.77 1.10 8.25
C ALA A 361 -20.78 1.99 9.49
N PHE A 362 -20.81 3.30 9.34
CA PHE A 362 -20.93 4.25 10.46
C PHE A 362 -22.29 4.11 11.17
N SER A 363 -23.38 3.99 10.42
CA SER A 363 -24.73 3.81 10.99
C SER A 363 -24.84 2.51 11.78
N SER A 364 -24.13 1.45 11.39
CA SER A 364 -24.15 0.18 12.13
C SER A 364 -23.51 0.27 13.52
N THR A 365 -22.74 1.32 13.79
CA THR A 365 -22.19 1.60 15.14
C THR A 365 -23.18 2.31 16.07
N GLY A 366 -24.31 2.79 15.55
CA GLY A 366 -25.27 3.58 16.29
C GLY A 366 -24.86 5.04 16.53
N LEU A 367 -23.66 5.44 16.12
CA LEU A 367 -23.12 6.79 16.34
C LEU A 367 -23.80 7.87 15.49
N ASP A 368 -24.46 7.49 14.41
CA ASP A 368 -25.20 8.44 13.56
C ASP A 368 -26.61 8.78 14.06
N ALA A 369 -27.08 8.10 15.10
CA ALA A 369 -28.36 8.42 15.74
C ALA A 369 -28.32 9.71 16.57
N HIS A 370 -27.12 10.25 16.82
CA HIS A 370 -26.88 11.43 17.64
C HIS A 370 -26.37 12.58 16.76
N ASP A 371 -26.76 13.81 17.11
CA ASP A 371 -26.10 14.96 16.55
C ASP A 371 -24.66 15.08 17.07
N PRO A 372 -23.75 15.85 16.43
CA PRO A 372 -22.36 15.93 16.85
C PRO A 372 -22.13 16.35 18.31
N ASP A 373 -23.00 17.19 18.85
CA ASP A 373 -22.89 17.66 20.23
C ASP A 373 -23.37 16.59 21.24
N ALA A 374 -24.45 15.87 20.91
CA ALA A 374 -24.91 14.72 21.69
C ALA A 374 -23.92 13.55 21.65
N LEU A 375 -23.20 13.36 20.53
CA LEU A 375 -22.11 12.38 20.44
C LEU A 375 -21.00 12.64 21.45
N VAL A 376 -20.62 13.89 21.68
CA VAL A 376 -19.62 14.26 22.69
C VAL A 376 -20.08 13.80 24.08
N ALA A 377 -21.35 14.04 24.45
CA ALA A 377 -21.90 13.62 25.73
C ALA A 377 -21.89 12.08 25.89
N VAL A 378 -22.33 11.35 24.88
CA VAL A 378 -22.35 9.87 24.90
C VAL A 378 -20.94 9.30 25.02
N LEU A 379 -19.96 9.89 24.36
CA LEU A 379 -18.58 9.43 24.38
C LEU A 379 -17.84 9.79 25.68
N THR A 380 -18.29 10.81 26.40
CA THR A 380 -17.72 11.20 27.71
C THR A 380 -18.36 10.48 28.89
N GLU A 381 -19.59 9.96 28.74
CA GLU A 381 -20.19 9.08 29.71
C GLU A 381 -19.47 7.71 29.64
N GLN A 382 -18.82 7.31 30.73
CA GLN A 382 -17.96 6.16 30.96
C GLN A 382 -18.24 4.95 30.06
N LEU A 383 -17.60 4.93 28.87
CA LEU A 383 -17.57 3.74 28.02
C LEU A 383 -16.63 2.69 28.62
N ASP A 384 -17.06 1.44 28.57
CA ASP A 384 -16.22 0.29 28.90
C ASP A 384 -14.90 0.36 28.06
N PRO A 385 -13.73 0.10 28.65
CA PRO A 385 -12.45 0.13 27.93
C PRO A 385 -12.42 -0.70 26.65
N GLU A 386 -13.12 -1.83 26.60
CA GLU A 386 -13.22 -2.67 25.39
C GLU A 386 -14.01 -1.97 24.29
N LEU A 387 -15.14 -1.34 24.63
CA LEU A 387 -15.94 -0.55 23.69
C LEU A 387 -15.19 0.70 23.18
N GLN A 388 -14.34 1.32 24.02
CA GLN A 388 -13.49 2.42 23.61
C GLN A 388 -12.50 1.99 22.51
N VAL A 389 -11.87 0.84 22.70
CA VAL A 389 -10.93 0.26 21.73
C VAL A 389 -11.64 -0.04 20.41
N GLU A 390 -12.82 -0.63 20.46
CA GLU A 390 -13.61 -0.94 19.26
C GLU A 390 -14.02 0.34 18.53
N LEU A 391 -14.53 1.33 19.24
CA LEU A 391 -14.89 2.62 18.68
C LEU A 391 -13.72 3.31 17.99
N MET A 392 -12.55 3.35 18.66
CA MET A 392 -11.34 3.95 18.08
C MET A 392 -10.90 3.25 16.81
N THR A 393 -11.06 1.94 16.77
CA THR A 393 -10.77 1.12 15.62
C THR A 393 -11.69 1.47 14.45
N VAL A 394 -12.99 1.50 14.69
CA VAL A 394 -14.00 1.89 13.68
C VAL A 394 -13.71 3.29 13.14
N VAL A 395 -13.47 4.25 14.03
CA VAL A 395 -13.15 5.64 13.65
C VAL A 395 -11.89 5.69 12.77
N GLY A 396 -10.82 5.02 13.19
CA GLY A 396 -9.57 4.99 12.42
C GLY A 396 -9.74 4.40 11.01
N GLU A 397 -10.48 3.29 10.90
CA GLU A 397 -10.76 2.64 9.62
C GLU A 397 -11.66 3.48 8.70
N LEU A 398 -12.66 4.16 9.25
CA LEU A 398 -13.52 5.04 8.46
C LEU A 398 -12.80 6.31 7.99
N GLU A 399 -11.96 6.92 8.84
CA GLU A 399 -11.09 8.03 8.44
C GLU A 399 -10.13 7.65 7.31
N TRP A 400 -9.53 6.47 7.44
CA TRP A 400 -8.63 5.97 6.40
C TRP A 400 -9.36 5.84 5.07
N ARG A 401 -10.57 5.26 5.06
CA ARG A 401 -11.39 5.09 3.85
C ARG A 401 -11.88 6.39 3.25
N LEU A 402 -12.20 7.37 4.07
CA LEU A 402 -12.56 8.72 3.58
C LEU A 402 -11.35 9.40 2.89
N ARG A 403 -10.15 9.25 3.45
CA ARG A 403 -8.91 9.75 2.83
C ARG A 403 -8.60 9.03 1.50
N GLU A 404 -8.74 7.71 1.48
CA GLU A 404 -8.58 6.91 0.26
C GLU A 404 -9.58 7.34 -0.82
N LEU A 405 -10.84 7.52 -0.45
CA LEU A 405 -11.88 8.00 -1.37
C LEU A 405 -11.53 9.38 -1.95
N GLU A 406 -11.06 10.31 -1.13
CA GLU A 406 -10.62 11.64 -1.61
C GLU A 406 -9.48 11.50 -2.62
N ARG A 407 -8.44 10.73 -2.28
CA ARG A 407 -7.26 10.50 -3.12
C ARG A 407 -7.63 9.87 -4.47
N GLU A 408 -8.44 8.82 -4.44
CA GLU A 408 -8.92 8.15 -5.63
C GLU A 408 -9.81 9.06 -6.50
N SER A 409 -10.69 9.84 -5.87
CA SER A 409 -11.52 10.79 -6.58
C SER A 409 -10.68 11.85 -7.29
N LEU A 410 -9.60 12.32 -6.67
CA LEU A 410 -8.66 13.27 -7.27
C LEU A 410 -7.87 12.65 -8.43
N LEU A 411 -7.43 11.40 -8.30
CA LEU A 411 -6.75 10.68 -9.40
C LEU A 411 -7.64 10.56 -10.62
N ARG A 412 -8.88 10.13 -10.42
CA ARG A 412 -9.86 9.96 -11.51
C ARG A 412 -10.27 11.29 -12.11
N ALA A 413 -10.49 12.30 -11.27
CA ALA A 413 -10.77 13.67 -11.74
C ALA A 413 -9.67 14.20 -12.66
N GLY A 414 -8.41 13.91 -12.35
CA GLY A 414 -7.29 14.33 -13.17
C GLY A 414 -7.19 13.67 -14.55
N GLN A 415 -7.97 12.62 -14.81
CA GLN A 415 -8.08 11.96 -16.12
C GLN A 415 -9.27 12.47 -16.95
N LEU A 416 -10.15 13.27 -16.36
CA LEU A 416 -11.32 13.82 -16.99
C LEU A 416 -10.99 15.14 -17.72
N PRO A 417 -11.79 15.56 -18.71
CA PRO A 417 -11.74 16.91 -19.25
C PRO A 417 -11.88 17.98 -18.16
N SER A 418 -11.31 19.17 -18.37
CA SER A 418 -11.25 20.23 -17.36
C SER A 418 -12.60 20.55 -16.70
N ALA A 419 -13.66 20.74 -17.51
CA ALA A 419 -14.99 21.04 -16.99
C ALA A 419 -15.58 19.92 -16.12
N GLU A 420 -15.29 18.65 -16.45
CA GLU A 420 -15.73 17.49 -15.66
C GLU A 420 -14.89 17.33 -14.39
N SER A 421 -13.60 17.65 -14.46
CA SER A 421 -12.69 17.68 -13.31
C SER A 421 -13.14 18.72 -12.27
N ASP A 422 -13.69 19.87 -12.71
CA ASP A 422 -14.21 20.91 -11.81
C ASP A 422 -15.43 20.44 -11.02
N VAL A 423 -16.30 19.61 -11.62
CA VAL A 423 -17.43 18.98 -10.92
C VAL A 423 -16.93 18.10 -9.76
N MET A 424 -15.86 17.32 -9.98
CA MET A 424 -15.27 16.50 -8.92
C MET A 424 -14.66 17.35 -7.81
N ARG A 425 -14.00 18.45 -8.15
CA ARG A 425 -13.47 19.40 -7.15
C ARG A 425 -14.59 20.04 -6.33
N GLU A 426 -15.69 20.43 -6.97
CA GLU A 426 -16.87 20.95 -6.29
C GLU A 426 -17.44 19.92 -5.30
N LEU A 427 -17.54 18.64 -5.70
CA LEU A 427 -17.98 17.57 -4.80
C LEU A 427 -17.06 17.46 -3.57
N ILE A 428 -15.75 17.41 -3.78
CA ILE A 428 -14.77 17.31 -2.68
C ILE A 428 -14.90 18.51 -1.74
N CYS A 429 -15.07 19.72 -2.28
CA CYS A 429 -15.29 20.92 -1.47
C CYS A 429 -16.58 20.85 -0.64
N LYS A 430 -17.67 20.29 -1.18
CA LYS A 430 -18.92 20.09 -0.44
C LYS A 430 -18.79 19.10 0.71
N LEU A 431 -17.91 18.12 0.60
CA LEU A 431 -17.66 17.11 1.64
C LEU A 431 -16.67 17.57 2.72
N LYS A 432 -15.82 18.54 2.44
CA LYS A 432 -14.89 19.12 3.43
C LYS A 432 -15.60 20.09 4.38
N ALA A 433 -15.13 20.13 5.62
CA ALA A 433 -15.54 21.21 6.52
C ALA A 433 -15.10 22.56 5.93
N PRO A 434 -15.90 23.64 6.08
CA PRO A 434 -15.39 24.97 5.79
C PRO A 434 -14.13 25.20 6.62
N ALA A 435 -13.08 25.74 5.97
CA ALA A 435 -11.87 26.11 6.69
C ALA A 435 -12.30 27.01 7.86
N THR A 436 -12.03 26.59 9.09
CA THR A 436 -12.19 27.44 10.26
C THR A 436 -11.31 28.67 10.04
N ALA A 437 -11.95 29.82 9.92
CA ALA A 437 -11.31 31.11 9.73
C ALA A 437 -10.41 31.48 10.91
#